data_15409f162adb8be76ba72dea488b6158
#
_entry.id   15409f162adb8be76ba72dea488b6158
#
_cell.length_a   1.000
_cell.length_b   1.000
_cell.length_c   1.000
_cell.angle_alpha   90.00
_cell.angle_beta   90.00
_cell.angle_gamma   90.00
#
_symmetry.space_group_name_H-M   'P 1'
#
loop_
_entity.id
_entity.type
_entity.pdbx_description
1 polymer ?
#
loop_
_entity_poly.entity_id
_entity_poly.type
_entity_poly.pdbx_seq_one_letter_code
_entity_poly.pdbx_strand_id
1 'polypeptide(L)' 'MATKSVSIRIDEQLLHKLHIVADYEGRSANSQVLILIRDCIQNYEKEHGEITLNKQ' A
#
# COMPACT_ATOMS: atom_id res chain seq x y z
N MET A 1 -2.15 9.79 -16.40
CA MET A 1 -1.87 9.91 -14.98
C MET A 1 -0.44 9.54 -14.67
N ALA A 2 0.24 10.34 -13.90
CA ALA A 2 1.66 10.10 -13.61
C ALA A 2 1.82 9.06 -12.53
N THR A 3 2.81 8.20 -12.71
CA THR A 3 3.17 7.22 -11.70
C THR A 3 4.44 7.70 -11.02
N LYS A 4 4.43 7.68 -9.71
CA LYS A 4 5.58 8.09 -8.93
C LYS A 4 5.97 6.99 -7.97
N SER A 5 7.21 7.02 -7.54
CA SER A 5 7.69 6.04 -6.61
C SER A 5 7.82 6.63 -5.22
N VAL A 6 7.73 5.79 -4.22
CA VAL A 6 7.96 6.16 -2.83
C VAL A 6 8.90 5.12 -2.25
N SER A 7 9.88 5.61 -1.47
CA SER A 7 10.86 4.73 -0.83
C SER A 7 10.45 4.48 0.60
N ILE A 8 10.49 3.22 1.00
CA ILE A 8 10.12 2.82 2.35
C ILE A 8 11.27 2.01 2.92
N ARG A 9 11.73 2.41 4.10
CA ARG A 9 12.70 1.61 4.84
C ARG A 9 11.93 0.69 5.75
N ILE A 10 12.26 -0.59 5.67
CA ILE A 10 11.49 -1.58 6.42
C ILE A 10 12.48 -2.57 7.03
N ASP A 11 12.13 -3.01 8.23
CA ASP A 11 12.91 -4.02 8.93
C ASP A 11 12.98 -5.29 8.10
N GLU A 12 14.15 -5.92 8.11
CA GLU A 12 14.43 -7.08 7.29
C GLU A 12 13.48 -8.23 7.59
N GLN A 13 13.21 -8.48 8.86
CA GLN A 13 12.32 -9.55 9.26
C GLN A 13 10.88 -9.26 8.87
N LEU A 14 10.49 -8.01 9.00
CA LEU A 14 9.14 -7.61 8.60
C LEU A 14 8.95 -7.77 7.10
N LEU A 15 9.97 -7.41 6.33
CA LEU A 15 9.91 -7.58 4.89
C LEU A 15 9.80 -9.05 4.52
N HIS A 16 10.55 -9.90 5.22
CA HIS A 16 10.48 -11.35 4.97
C HIS A 16 9.08 -11.88 5.22
N LYS A 17 8.47 -11.45 6.30
CA LYS A 17 7.10 -11.87 6.62
C LYS A 17 6.11 -11.37 5.57
N LEU A 18 6.35 -10.17 5.05
CA LEU A 18 5.50 -9.66 3.98
C LEU A 18 5.57 -10.53 2.74
N HIS A 19 6.78 -10.99 2.39
CA HIS A 19 6.94 -11.89 1.26
C HIS A 19 6.16 -13.19 1.46
N ILE A 20 6.18 -13.71 2.67
CA ILE A 20 5.46 -14.94 2.97
C ILE A 20 3.96 -14.74 2.80
N VAL A 21 3.43 -13.63 3.30
CA VAL A 21 2.01 -13.33 3.16
C VAL A 21 1.64 -13.13 1.70
N ALA A 22 2.48 -12.42 0.96
CA ALA A 22 2.21 -12.19 -0.46
C ALA A 22 2.18 -13.51 -1.23
N ASP A 23 3.13 -14.39 -0.95
CA ASP A 23 3.15 -15.71 -1.58
C ASP A 23 1.89 -16.49 -1.29
N TYR A 24 1.45 -16.47 -0.05
CA TYR A 24 0.24 -17.16 0.35
C TYR A 24 -0.97 -16.65 -0.44
N GLU A 25 -1.00 -15.35 -0.70
CA GLU A 25 -2.11 -14.74 -1.42
C GLU A 25 -1.90 -14.72 -2.93
N GLY A 26 -0.79 -15.25 -3.39
CA GLY A 26 -0.52 -15.33 -4.83
C GLY A 26 -0.15 -14.01 -5.45
N ARG A 27 0.53 -13.14 -4.69
CA ARG A 27 0.91 -11.82 -5.16
C ARG A 27 2.38 -11.59 -4.96
N SER A 28 2.93 -10.61 -5.69
CA SER A 28 4.26 -10.13 -5.40
C SER A 28 4.21 -9.21 -4.18
N ALA A 29 5.36 -9.01 -3.54
CA ALA A 29 5.43 -8.12 -2.39
C ALA A 29 5.03 -6.69 -2.78
N ASN A 30 5.44 -6.24 -3.97
CA ASN A 30 5.07 -4.91 -4.44
C ASN A 30 3.56 -4.76 -4.59
N SER A 31 2.92 -5.77 -5.18
CA SER A 31 1.46 -5.74 -5.33
C SER A 31 0.77 -5.74 -3.99
N GLN A 32 1.30 -6.51 -3.03
CA GLN A 32 0.73 -6.58 -1.70
C GLN A 32 0.80 -5.21 -1.03
N VAL A 33 1.93 -4.52 -1.17
CA VAL A 33 2.08 -3.18 -0.59
C VAL A 33 1.07 -2.21 -1.17
N LEU A 34 0.87 -2.25 -2.49
CA LEU A 34 -0.10 -1.36 -3.14
C LEU A 34 -1.50 -1.60 -2.63
N ILE A 35 -1.87 -2.86 -2.43
CA ILE A 35 -3.19 -3.20 -1.91
C ILE A 35 -3.36 -2.68 -0.49
N LEU A 36 -2.32 -2.83 0.33
CA LEU A 36 -2.37 -2.32 1.69
C LEU A 36 -2.53 -0.80 1.73
N ILE A 37 -1.84 -0.10 0.83
CA ILE A 37 -1.97 1.35 0.74
C ILE A 37 -3.37 1.75 0.33
N ARG A 38 -3.93 1.09 -0.66
CA ARG A 38 -5.30 1.36 -1.10
C ARG A 38 -6.30 1.13 0.01
N ASP A 39 -6.16 0.01 0.72
CA ASP A 39 -7.07 -0.30 1.82
C ASP A 39 -6.98 0.74 2.92
N CYS A 40 -5.77 1.18 3.22
CA CYS A 40 -5.56 2.20 4.24
C CYS A 40 -6.30 3.48 3.88
N ILE A 41 -6.18 3.91 2.65
CA ILE A 41 -6.81 5.15 2.19
C ILE A 41 -8.32 4.99 2.15
N GLN A 42 -8.81 3.86 1.65
CA GLN A 42 -10.24 3.62 1.58
C GLN A 42 -10.87 3.60 2.97
N ASN A 43 -10.20 2.99 3.94
CA ASN A 43 -10.70 2.96 5.30
C ASN A 43 -10.77 4.37 5.89
N TYR A 44 -9.77 5.19 5.63
CA TYR A 44 -9.78 6.56 6.08
C TYR A 44 -10.96 7.32 5.49
N GLU A 45 -11.16 7.17 4.18
CA GLU A 45 -12.22 7.89 3.49
C GLU A 45 -13.60 7.45 3.93
N LYS A 46 -13.74 6.18 4.31
CA LYS A 46 -15.00 5.68 4.85
C LYS A 46 -15.39 6.39 6.14
N GLU A 47 -14.39 6.68 6.97
CA GLU A 47 -14.64 7.26 8.28
C GLU A 47 -14.66 8.78 8.26
N HIS A 48 -13.90 9.39 7.38
CA HIS A 48 -13.70 10.85 7.41
C HIS A 48 -14.14 11.54 6.14
N GLY A 49 -14.66 10.79 5.19
CA GLY A 49 -15.07 11.37 3.92
C GLY A 49 -13.96 11.35 2.89
N GLU A 50 -14.36 11.51 1.66
CA GLU A 50 -13.46 11.43 0.54
C GLU A 50 -12.39 12.51 0.57
N ILE A 51 -11.16 12.12 0.30
CA ILE A 51 -10.07 13.08 0.23
C ILE A 51 -10.15 13.82 -1.09
N THR A 52 -10.23 15.13 -1.00
CA THR A 52 -10.31 15.97 -2.19
C THR A 52 -8.90 16.41 -2.58
N LEU A 53 -8.54 16.13 -3.83
CA LEU A 53 -7.24 16.51 -4.33
C LEU A 53 -7.35 17.82 -5.07
N ASN A 54 -6.59 18.81 -4.60
CA ASN A 54 -6.52 20.08 -5.28
C ASN A 54 -5.46 20.01 -6.36
N LYS A 55 -5.86 20.29 -7.58
CA LYS A 55 -4.92 20.31 -8.68
C LYS A 55 -4.30 21.67 -8.79
N GLN A 56 -3.01 21.70 -8.78
CA GLN A 56 -2.27 22.95 -8.84
C GLN A 56 -1.49 23.05 -10.13
#